data_c54f958132479e0f086b8a06aced4136
#
_entry.id   c54f958132479e0f086b8a06aced4136
#
_cell.length_a   1.000
_cell.length_b   1.000
_cell.length_c   1.000
_cell.angle_alpha   90.00
_cell.angle_beta   90.00
_cell.angle_gamma   90.00
#
_symmetry.space_group_name_H-M   'P 1'
#
loop_
_entity.id
_entity.type
_entity.pdbx_description
1 polymer ?
#
loop_
_entity_poly.entity_id
_entity_poly.type
_entity_poly.pdbx_seq_one_letter_code
_entity_poly.pdbx_strand_id
1 'polypeptide(L)'
;RGEEGEVLVPALSHLASTEKDQLGSHRETELANAMKALGITDYRFLGAPSTKFRDSGMMGTEPNNRPDVFWQADVDAASNILAKIIDEIKPQILITYDEIGGYGHPDHIQAHRVAMRASELSTWEIQKIYWNTMPKSVLAEGIAKMKEIGSDFFGAESVDDLPFAKDDEFVTTLIDGGAYVDAKMAAMKAHETQISLDGPFFALSNNLGLQIWGDE
;
A
#
# COMPACT_ATOMS: atom_id res chain seq x y z
N ARG A 1 -8.26 3.14 -5.14
CA ARG A 1 -7.64 4.09 -6.10
C ARG A 1 -7.29 5.42 -5.42
N GLY A 2 -7.51 5.54 -4.11
CA GLY A 2 -7.13 6.70 -3.32
C GLY A 2 -7.99 7.95 -3.58
N GLU A 3 -9.27 7.78 -3.88
CA GLU A 3 -10.21 8.88 -4.15
C GLU A 3 -10.38 9.80 -2.95
N GLU A 4 -10.31 9.25 -1.75
CA GLU A 4 -10.51 9.99 -0.50
C GLU A 4 -9.20 10.56 0.08
N GLY A 5 -8.08 10.31 -0.60
CA GLY A 5 -6.78 10.79 -0.16
C GLY A 5 -6.55 12.28 -0.39
N GLU A 6 -5.59 12.83 0.34
CA GLU A 6 -5.12 14.18 0.17
C GLU A 6 -4.46 14.39 -1.21
N VAL A 7 -4.56 15.59 -1.75
CA VAL A 7 -3.92 15.99 -3.02
C VAL A 7 -2.74 16.91 -2.72
N LEU A 8 -1.52 16.37 -2.76
CA LEU A 8 -0.30 17.12 -2.41
C LEU A 8 0.09 18.17 -3.46
N VAL A 9 -0.41 18.06 -4.69
CA VAL A 9 -0.14 19.03 -5.77
C VAL A 9 -1.21 20.11 -5.80
N PRO A 10 -0.93 21.38 -5.39
CA PRO A 10 -1.97 22.41 -5.27
C PRO A 10 -2.73 22.67 -6.57
N ALA A 11 -2.06 22.60 -7.73
CA ALA A 11 -2.70 22.79 -9.04
C ALA A 11 -3.75 21.71 -9.37
N LEU A 12 -3.68 20.57 -8.70
CA LEU A 12 -4.59 19.42 -8.88
C LEU A 12 -5.62 19.29 -7.75
N SER A 13 -5.66 20.19 -6.80
CA SER A 13 -6.60 20.16 -5.66
C SER A 13 -8.07 20.02 -6.08
N HIS A 14 -8.41 20.56 -7.25
CA HIS A 14 -9.76 20.48 -7.84
C HIS A 14 -10.18 19.05 -8.20
N LEU A 15 -9.28 18.07 -8.19
CA LEU A 15 -9.57 16.64 -8.45
C LEU A 15 -10.11 15.91 -7.22
N ALA A 16 -9.98 16.50 -6.03
CA ALA A 16 -10.38 15.88 -4.76
C ALA A 16 -11.84 15.38 -4.77
N SER A 17 -12.15 14.39 -3.94
CA SER A 17 -13.49 13.82 -3.81
C SER A 17 -14.55 14.83 -3.40
N THR A 18 -14.16 15.85 -2.65
CA THR A 18 -15.01 16.97 -2.22
C THR A 18 -15.26 18.03 -3.30
N GLU A 19 -14.57 17.94 -4.44
CA GLU A 19 -14.66 18.87 -5.56
C GLU A 19 -15.21 18.17 -6.82
N LYS A 20 -14.35 17.78 -7.76
CA LYS A 20 -14.74 17.13 -9.01
C LYS A 20 -14.81 15.61 -8.94
N ASP A 21 -14.31 15.02 -7.87
CA ASP A 21 -14.24 13.57 -7.68
C ASP A 21 -13.53 12.84 -8.85
N GLN A 22 -12.43 13.38 -9.31
CA GLN A 22 -11.63 12.85 -10.43
C GLN A 22 -10.26 12.31 -10.01
N LEU A 23 -9.94 12.38 -8.72
CA LEU A 23 -8.64 11.96 -8.19
C LEU A 23 -8.35 10.48 -8.47
N GLY A 24 -9.35 9.60 -8.31
CA GLY A 24 -9.19 8.18 -8.62
C GLY A 24 -8.76 7.92 -10.07
N SER A 25 -9.35 8.63 -11.03
CA SER A 25 -8.97 8.50 -12.44
C SER A 25 -7.56 9.05 -12.72
N HIS A 26 -7.17 10.13 -12.06
CA HIS A 26 -5.81 10.66 -12.13
C HIS A 26 -4.79 9.66 -11.57
N ARG A 27 -5.07 9.07 -10.42
CA ARG A 27 -4.23 8.07 -9.74
C ARG A 27 -4.12 6.74 -10.50
N GLU A 28 -5.06 6.40 -11.37
CA GLU A 28 -4.87 5.30 -12.32
C GLU A 28 -3.70 5.57 -13.28
N THR A 29 -3.48 6.84 -13.67
CA THR A 29 -2.33 7.23 -14.49
C THR A 29 -1.02 7.21 -13.68
N GLU A 30 -1.06 7.66 -12.43
CA GLU A 30 0.11 7.56 -11.52
C GLU A 30 0.51 6.09 -11.35
N LEU A 31 -0.44 5.19 -11.09
CA LEU A 31 -0.18 3.75 -11.01
C LEU A 31 0.43 3.20 -12.30
N ALA A 32 -0.10 3.57 -13.47
CA ALA A 32 0.46 3.12 -14.73
C ALA A 32 1.92 3.54 -14.92
N ASN A 33 2.25 4.77 -14.51
CA ASN A 33 3.62 5.28 -14.53
C ASN A 33 4.53 4.55 -13.53
N ALA A 34 4.03 4.25 -12.33
CA ALA A 34 4.74 3.48 -11.32
C ALA A 34 5.02 2.04 -11.81
N MET A 35 4.02 1.37 -12.38
CA MET A 35 4.19 0.02 -12.96
C MET A 35 5.23 0.02 -14.09
N LYS A 36 5.23 1.05 -14.94
CA LYS A 36 6.24 1.21 -15.97
C LYS A 36 7.65 1.35 -15.39
N ALA A 37 7.80 2.12 -14.31
CA ALA A 37 9.09 2.30 -13.63
C ALA A 37 9.60 0.98 -13.03
N LEU A 38 8.71 0.14 -12.52
CA LEU A 38 9.00 -1.19 -11.99
C LEU A 38 9.16 -2.28 -13.07
N GLY A 39 8.86 -1.97 -14.34
CA GLY A 39 8.86 -2.96 -15.41
C GLY A 39 7.71 -3.97 -15.34
N ILE A 40 6.64 -3.66 -14.59
CA ILE A 40 5.45 -4.50 -14.42
C ILE A 40 4.48 -4.22 -15.55
N THR A 41 4.06 -5.26 -16.26
CA THR A 41 3.15 -5.15 -17.42
C THR A 41 1.75 -5.71 -17.13
N ASP A 42 1.61 -6.66 -16.22
CA ASP A 42 0.30 -7.18 -15.79
C ASP A 42 -0.04 -6.64 -14.41
N TYR A 43 -0.90 -5.64 -14.39
CA TYR A 43 -1.50 -5.08 -13.18
C TYR A 43 -2.98 -4.83 -13.42
N ARG A 44 -3.80 -5.08 -12.41
CA ARG A 44 -5.25 -5.10 -12.57
C ARG A 44 -5.94 -4.46 -11.36
N PHE A 45 -6.99 -3.70 -11.60
CA PHE A 45 -7.92 -3.36 -10.53
C PHE A 45 -8.90 -4.53 -10.33
N LEU A 46 -9.08 -4.94 -9.09
CA LEU A 46 -9.99 -6.04 -8.75
C LEU A 46 -11.41 -5.75 -9.27
N GLY A 47 -11.94 -6.68 -10.05
CA GLY A 47 -13.28 -6.58 -10.66
C GLY A 47 -13.38 -5.74 -11.93
N ALA A 48 -12.31 -5.03 -12.35
CA ALA A 48 -12.36 -4.27 -13.59
C ALA A 48 -12.58 -5.17 -14.83
N PRO A 49 -13.26 -4.68 -15.90
CA PRO A 49 -13.84 -3.33 -16.02
C PRO A 49 -15.23 -3.17 -15.40
N SER A 50 -15.89 -4.25 -15.00
CA SER A 50 -17.30 -4.23 -14.55
C SER A 50 -17.49 -3.61 -13.18
N THR A 51 -16.52 -3.80 -12.29
CA THR A 51 -16.56 -3.27 -10.93
C THR A 51 -15.17 -2.74 -10.58
N LYS A 52 -15.12 -1.51 -10.13
CA LYS A 52 -13.93 -0.93 -9.51
C LYS A 52 -14.35 -0.43 -8.14
N PHE A 53 -13.81 -1.03 -7.10
CA PHE A 53 -14.06 -0.58 -5.74
C PHE A 53 -13.45 0.80 -5.51
N ARG A 54 -14.22 1.67 -4.86
CA ARG A 54 -13.76 2.98 -4.44
C ARG A 54 -12.90 2.85 -3.18
N ASP A 55 -12.01 3.80 -2.97
CA ASP A 55 -11.27 4.00 -1.73
C ASP A 55 -12.24 4.24 -0.56
N SER A 56 -11.97 3.59 0.55
CA SER A 56 -12.81 3.66 1.74
C SER A 56 -12.47 4.82 2.69
N GLY A 57 -11.36 5.51 2.43
CA GLY A 57 -10.82 6.49 3.36
C GLY A 57 -10.24 5.84 4.63
N MET A 58 -9.71 6.65 5.53
CA MET A 58 -9.16 6.18 6.80
C MET A 58 -10.25 5.61 7.71
N MET A 59 -9.88 4.68 8.59
CA MET A 59 -10.79 4.03 9.52
C MET A 59 -11.55 5.06 10.37
N GLY A 60 -12.88 4.92 10.44
CA GLY A 60 -13.76 5.79 11.21
C GLY A 60 -14.20 7.07 10.47
N THR A 61 -13.77 7.27 9.22
CA THR A 61 -14.24 8.42 8.42
C THR A 61 -15.57 8.13 7.71
N GLU A 62 -16.26 9.18 7.31
CA GLU A 62 -17.58 9.09 6.65
C GLU A 62 -17.58 8.22 5.39
N PRO A 63 -16.57 8.29 4.49
CA PRO A 63 -16.49 7.43 3.33
C PRO A 63 -16.62 5.92 3.61
N ASN A 64 -16.23 5.45 4.81
CA ASN A 64 -16.37 4.03 5.17
C ASN A 64 -17.82 3.50 5.05
N ASN A 65 -18.81 4.37 5.14
CA ASN A 65 -20.24 4.00 5.12
C ASN A 65 -20.83 3.94 3.70
N ARG A 66 -20.07 4.31 2.68
CA ARG A 66 -20.54 4.27 1.28
C ARG A 66 -20.63 2.83 0.79
N PRO A 67 -21.68 2.49 0.01
CA PRO A 67 -21.87 1.11 -0.45
C PRO A 67 -20.90 0.69 -1.58
N ASP A 68 -20.23 1.65 -2.23
CA ASP A 68 -19.34 1.42 -3.37
C ASP A 68 -17.86 1.32 -2.99
N VAL A 69 -17.51 1.45 -1.69
CA VAL A 69 -16.13 1.35 -1.21
C VAL A 69 -15.70 -0.10 -0.98
N PHE A 70 -14.39 -0.33 -1.03
CA PHE A 70 -13.85 -1.68 -0.88
C PHE A 70 -14.12 -2.27 0.50
N TRP A 71 -14.12 -1.46 1.56
CA TRP A 71 -14.43 -1.89 2.93
C TRP A 71 -15.83 -2.49 3.09
N GLN A 72 -16.80 -2.03 2.30
CA GLN A 72 -18.18 -2.55 2.32
C GLN A 72 -18.41 -3.70 1.34
N ALA A 73 -17.40 -4.06 0.54
CA ALA A 73 -17.53 -5.16 -0.39
C ALA A 73 -17.73 -6.50 0.36
N ASP A 74 -18.63 -7.33 -0.15
CA ASP A 74 -18.76 -8.70 0.32
C ASP A 74 -17.45 -9.46 0.07
N VAL A 75 -16.86 -9.99 1.14
CA VAL A 75 -15.55 -10.65 1.10
C VAL A 75 -15.57 -11.85 0.17
N ASP A 76 -16.60 -12.70 0.25
CA ASP A 76 -16.68 -13.89 -0.60
C ASP A 76 -16.85 -13.52 -2.08
N ALA A 77 -17.65 -12.51 -2.40
CA ALA A 77 -17.78 -12.02 -3.77
C ALA A 77 -16.48 -11.48 -4.33
N ALA A 78 -15.78 -10.62 -3.57
CA ALA A 78 -14.48 -10.06 -3.96
C ALA A 78 -13.40 -11.16 -4.07
N SER A 79 -13.40 -12.13 -3.14
CA SER A 79 -12.47 -13.25 -3.13
C SER A 79 -12.68 -14.20 -4.31
N ASN A 80 -13.90 -14.43 -4.74
CA ASN A 80 -14.19 -15.23 -5.95
C ASN A 80 -13.65 -14.57 -7.23
N ILE A 81 -13.60 -13.24 -7.28
CA ILE A 81 -12.96 -12.52 -8.39
C ILE A 81 -11.46 -12.76 -8.37
N LEU A 82 -10.83 -12.61 -7.20
CA LEU A 82 -9.39 -12.80 -7.04
C LEU A 82 -8.98 -14.27 -7.25
N ALA A 83 -9.76 -15.23 -6.75
CA ALA A 83 -9.51 -16.66 -6.95
C ALA A 83 -9.41 -17.03 -8.43
N LYS A 84 -10.27 -16.48 -9.29
CA LYS A 84 -10.17 -16.68 -10.74
C LYS A 84 -8.88 -16.13 -11.34
N ILE A 85 -8.39 -15.01 -10.82
CA ILE A 85 -7.10 -14.43 -11.23
C ILE A 85 -5.96 -15.34 -10.76
N ILE A 86 -6.02 -15.86 -9.54
CA ILE A 86 -5.05 -16.82 -9.02
C ILE A 86 -5.03 -18.10 -9.90
N ASP A 87 -6.19 -18.63 -10.26
CA ASP A 87 -6.32 -19.81 -11.11
C ASP A 87 -5.77 -19.58 -12.54
N GLU A 88 -5.90 -18.35 -13.04
CA GLU A 88 -5.35 -17.92 -14.34
C GLU A 88 -3.83 -17.79 -14.29
N ILE A 89 -3.30 -17.05 -13.31
CA ILE A 89 -1.86 -16.70 -13.22
C ILE A 89 -1.04 -17.84 -12.63
N LYS A 90 -1.62 -18.61 -11.70
CA LYS A 90 -0.97 -19.71 -10.97
C LYS A 90 0.28 -19.27 -10.23
N PRO A 91 0.20 -18.25 -9.37
CA PRO A 91 1.36 -17.72 -8.68
C PRO A 91 1.91 -18.71 -7.66
N GLN A 92 3.21 -18.80 -7.50
CA GLN A 92 3.85 -19.59 -6.44
C GLN A 92 3.84 -18.84 -5.12
N ILE A 93 3.82 -17.51 -5.17
CA ILE A 93 3.90 -16.62 -4.01
C ILE A 93 2.76 -15.61 -4.10
N LEU A 94 2.07 -15.41 -2.98
CA LEU A 94 1.11 -14.33 -2.77
C LEU A 94 1.66 -13.40 -1.69
N ILE A 95 1.68 -12.11 -1.96
CA ILE A 95 2.07 -11.09 -0.99
C ILE A 95 0.86 -10.20 -0.73
N THR A 96 0.55 -9.97 0.54
CA THR A 96 -0.56 -9.12 0.97
C THR A 96 -0.22 -8.40 2.27
N TYR A 97 -1.12 -7.57 2.77
CA TYR A 97 -1.02 -6.98 4.10
C TYR A 97 -1.23 -8.02 5.20
N ASP A 98 -0.82 -7.68 6.43
CA ASP A 98 -1.22 -8.42 7.63
C ASP A 98 -2.70 -8.20 7.97
N GLU A 99 -3.19 -8.86 9.03
CA GLU A 99 -4.59 -8.82 9.46
C GLU A 99 -5.06 -7.44 9.92
N ILE A 100 -4.14 -6.56 10.31
CA ILE A 100 -4.43 -5.17 10.68
C ILE A 100 -4.22 -4.17 9.53
N GLY A 101 -3.82 -4.65 8.35
CA GLY A 101 -3.63 -3.80 7.16
C GLY A 101 -2.45 -2.84 7.30
N GLY A 102 -1.36 -3.26 7.94
CA GLY A 102 -0.23 -2.41 8.26
C GLY A 102 -0.62 -1.38 9.32
N TYR A 103 -0.95 -0.16 8.90
CA TYR A 103 -1.32 0.95 9.80
C TYR A 103 -2.84 1.12 10.03
N GLY A 104 -3.66 0.11 9.72
CA GLY A 104 -5.09 0.11 10.04
C GLY A 104 -6.00 0.72 8.98
N HIS A 105 -5.52 0.90 7.74
CA HIS A 105 -6.40 1.37 6.66
C HIS A 105 -7.45 0.31 6.30
N PRO A 106 -8.75 0.64 6.18
CA PRO A 106 -9.81 -0.32 5.89
C PRO A 106 -9.56 -1.15 4.64
N ASP A 107 -9.09 -0.52 3.55
CA ASP A 107 -8.83 -1.23 2.30
C ASP A 107 -7.66 -2.20 2.39
N HIS A 108 -6.67 -1.93 3.26
CA HIS A 108 -5.56 -2.84 3.50
C HIS A 108 -6.01 -4.07 4.30
N ILE A 109 -6.84 -3.87 5.33
CA ILE A 109 -7.48 -4.97 6.09
C ILE A 109 -8.35 -5.81 5.16
N GLN A 110 -9.13 -5.16 4.30
CA GLN A 110 -9.99 -5.84 3.34
C GLN A 110 -9.17 -6.60 2.28
N ALA A 111 -8.03 -6.03 1.83
CA ALA A 111 -7.12 -6.71 0.91
C ALA A 111 -6.55 -8.00 1.54
N HIS A 112 -6.16 -7.95 2.82
CA HIS A 112 -5.77 -9.15 3.56
C HIS A 112 -6.89 -10.20 3.57
N ARG A 113 -8.10 -9.82 4.00
CA ARG A 113 -9.27 -10.72 4.09
C ARG A 113 -9.59 -11.37 2.75
N VAL A 114 -9.62 -10.57 1.69
CA VAL A 114 -9.93 -11.03 0.34
C VAL A 114 -8.81 -11.93 -0.20
N ALA A 115 -7.55 -11.59 0.03
CA ALA A 115 -6.41 -12.40 -0.42
C ALA A 115 -6.38 -13.77 0.28
N MET A 116 -6.55 -13.81 1.60
CA MET A 116 -6.58 -15.05 2.37
C MET A 116 -7.77 -15.93 1.96
N ARG A 117 -8.96 -15.33 1.83
CA ARG A 117 -10.14 -16.08 1.40
C ARG A 117 -10.05 -16.56 -0.04
N ALA A 118 -9.47 -15.77 -0.95
CA ALA A 118 -9.25 -16.18 -2.34
C ALA A 118 -8.28 -17.35 -2.47
N SER A 119 -7.25 -17.41 -1.61
CA SER A 119 -6.33 -18.56 -1.59
C SER A 119 -7.00 -19.88 -1.18
N GLU A 120 -8.04 -19.80 -0.34
CA GLU A 120 -8.86 -20.97 0.03
C GLU A 120 -9.84 -21.38 -1.08
N LEU A 121 -10.37 -20.42 -1.84
CA LEU A 121 -11.36 -20.64 -2.91
C LEU A 121 -10.73 -21.04 -4.24
N SER A 122 -9.46 -20.68 -4.46
CA SER A 122 -8.72 -21.02 -5.68
C SER A 122 -8.52 -22.53 -5.81
N THR A 123 -8.54 -23.02 -7.04
CA THR A 123 -8.15 -24.41 -7.36
C THR A 123 -6.63 -24.58 -7.44
N TRP A 124 -5.88 -23.47 -7.53
CA TRP A 124 -4.43 -23.44 -7.53
C TRP A 124 -3.89 -23.35 -6.10
N GLU A 125 -2.97 -24.23 -5.75
CA GLU A 125 -2.28 -24.20 -4.46
C GLU A 125 -1.12 -23.21 -4.48
N ILE A 126 -1.26 -22.11 -3.72
CA ILE A 126 -0.19 -21.12 -3.52
C ILE A 126 0.82 -21.72 -2.54
N GLN A 127 2.09 -21.75 -2.92
CA GLN A 127 3.14 -22.40 -2.11
C GLN A 127 3.53 -21.57 -0.89
N LYS A 128 3.50 -20.24 -1.00
CA LYS A 128 3.86 -19.32 0.09
C LYS A 128 2.97 -18.08 0.06
N ILE A 129 2.49 -17.69 1.24
CA ILE A 129 1.79 -16.43 1.45
C ILE A 129 2.64 -15.60 2.43
N TYR A 130 3.01 -14.40 2.02
CA TYR A 130 3.72 -13.46 2.85
C TYR A 130 2.85 -12.27 3.20
N TRP A 131 2.93 -11.84 4.45
CA TRP A 131 2.37 -10.58 4.91
C TRP A 131 3.51 -9.60 5.10
N ASN A 132 3.41 -8.45 4.44
CA ASN A 132 4.38 -7.39 4.65
C ASN A 132 4.18 -6.74 6.02
N THR A 133 5.27 -6.41 6.68
CA THR A 133 5.27 -5.82 8.01
C THR A 133 6.43 -4.84 8.18
N MET A 134 6.39 -4.08 9.27
CA MET A 134 7.45 -3.14 9.64
C MET A 134 8.04 -3.55 10.99
N PRO A 135 9.29 -4.05 11.01
CA PRO A 135 9.98 -4.43 12.24
C PRO A 135 10.24 -3.21 13.13
N LYS A 136 10.12 -3.39 14.44
CA LYS A 136 10.40 -2.32 15.42
C LYS A 136 11.81 -1.77 15.32
N SER A 137 12.81 -2.63 15.09
CA SER A 137 14.20 -2.19 14.94
C SER A 137 14.39 -1.23 13.77
N VAL A 138 13.80 -1.53 12.62
CA VAL A 138 13.84 -0.69 11.42
C VAL A 138 13.16 0.65 11.64
N LEU A 139 11.96 0.62 12.25
CA LEU A 139 11.22 1.85 12.55
C LEU A 139 11.93 2.72 13.59
N ALA A 140 12.54 2.11 14.62
CA ALA A 140 13.32 2.83 15.62
C ALA A 140 14.53 3.53 15.00
N GLU A 141 15.23 2.87 14.08
CA GLU A 141 16.32 3.49 13.32
C GLU A 141 15.81 4.64 12.44
N GLY A 142 14.67 4.46 11.75
CA GLY A 142 14.03 5.50 10.96
C GLY A 142 13.68 6.75 11.79
N ILE A 143 13.04 6.56 12.95
CA ILE A 143 12.73 7.66 13.88
C ILE A 143 14.01 8.38 14.34
N ALA A 144 15.05 7.64 14.73
CA ALA A 144 16.32 8.23 15.17
C ALA A 144 16.95 9.09 14.05
N LYS A 145 16.98 8.58 12.82
CA LYS A 145 17.53 9.30 11.66
C LYS A 145 16.72 10.55 11.31
N MET A 146 15.40 10.49 11.37
CA MET A 146 14.55 11.67 11.14
C MET A 146 14.81 12.75 12.19
N LYS A 147 14.96 12.37 13.47
CA LYS A 147 15.32 13.31 14.54
C LYS A 147 16.70 13.98 14.30
N GLU A 148 17.69 13.23 13.79
CA GLU A 148 19.03 13.78 13.48
C GLU A 148 18.96 14.91 12.47
N ILE A 149 18.04 14.86 11.50
CA ILE A 149 17.85 15.92 10.49
C ILE A 149 16.80 16.95 10.89
N GLY A 150 16.29 16.90 12.12
CA GLY A 150 15.29 17.83 12.63
C GLY A 150 13.91 17.68 12.00
N SER A 151 13.60 16.51 11.48
CA SER A 151 12.31 16.17 10.89
C SER A 151 11.50 15.26 11.82
N ASP A 152 10.21 15.17 11.55
CA ASP A 152 9.24 14.37 12.28
C ASP A 152 8.95 13.06 11.55
N PHE A 153 8.73 12.00 12.29
CA PHE A 153 8.29 10.71 11.77
C PHE A 153 6.83 10.45 12.18
N PHE A 154 5.90 11.08 11.46
CA PHE A 154 4.45 10.95 11.73
C PHE A 154 4.03 11.28 13.16
N GLY A 155 4.72 12.22 13.82
CA GLY A 155 4.46 12.58 15.21
C GLY A 155 4.97 11.58 16.24
N ALA A 156 5.61 10.49 15.84
CA ALA A 156 6.12 9.48 16.76
C ALA A 156 7.42 9.93 17.42
N GLU A 157 7.47 9.86 18.74
CA GLU A 157 8.70 10.08 19.51
C GLU A 157 9.52 8.80 19.67
N SER A 158 8.83 7.67 19.65
CA SER A 158 9.43 6.34 19.77
C SER A 158 8.65 5.31 18.95
N VAL A 159 9.23 4.13 18.76
CA VAL A 159 8.57 3.02 18.06
C VAL A 159 7.31 2.53 18.81
N ASP A 160 7.23 2.75 20.10
CA ASP A 160 6.07 2.35 20.92
C ASP A 160 4.82 3.23 20.65
N ASP A 161 5.01 4.37 19.99
CA ASP A 161 3.92 5.23 19.53
C ASP A 161 3.29 4.72 18.21
N LEU A 162 3.90 3.70 17.60
CA LEU A 162 3.48 3.13 16.33
C LEU A 162 2.80 1.76 16.54
N PRO A 163 1.46 1.70 16.66
CA PRO A 163 0.75 0.46 16.99
C PRO A 163 0.85 -0.63 15.92
N PHE A 164 1.32 -0.29 14.74
CA PHE A 164 1.54 -1.22 13.63
C PHE A 164 2.93 -1.84 13.63
N ALA A 165 3.86 -1.35 14.45
CA ALA A 165 5.20 -1.89 14.55
C ALA A 165 5.16 -3.31 15.14
N LYS A 166 5.80 -4.27 14.49
CA LYS A 166 5.87 -5.66 14.96
C LYS A 166 7.23 -5.92 15.62
N ASP A 167 7.22 -6.72 16.68
CA ASP A 167 8.45 -7.18 17.29
C ASP A 167 9.26 -8.01 16.28
N ASP A 168 10.57 -7.82 16.25
CA ASP A 168 11.46 -8.41 15.24
C ASP A 168 11.40 -9.95 15.22
N GLU A 169 11.03 -10.59 16.34
CA GLU A 169 10.86 -12.05 16.44
C GLU A 169 9.71 -12.61 15.57
N PHE A 170 8.74 -11.77 15.17
CA PHE A 170 7.66 -12.16 14.27
C PHE A 170 8.07 -12.08 12.79
N VAL A 171 9.18 -11.43 12.47
CA VAL A 171 9.67 -11.31 11.11
C VAL A 171 10.39 -12.59 10.70
N THR A 172 9.79 -13.33 9.79
CA THR A 172 10.31 -14.64 9.34
C THR A 172 11.18 -14.55 8.09
N THR A 173 11.07 -13.46 7.34
CA THR A 173 11.71 -13.34 6.04
C THR A 173 12.06 -11.88 5.77
N LEU A 174 13.31 -11.65 5.40
CA LEU A 174 13.82 -10.39 4.89
C LEU A 174 14.16 -10.56 3.41
N ILE A 175 13.62 -9.69 2.57
CA ILE A 175 13.91 -9.67 1.14
C ILE A 175 14.84 -8.49 0.85
N ASP A 176 16.07 -8.77 0.45
CA ASP A 176 17.02 -7.74 0.02
C ASP A 176 16.57 -7.13 -1.32
N GLY A 177 15.99 -5.95 -1.25
CA GLY A 177 15.57 -5.14 -2.40
C GLY A 177 16.61 -4.14 -2.88
N GLY A 178 17.82 -4.13 -2.32
CA GLY A 178 18.86 -3.12 -2.57
C GLY A 178 19.18 -2.89 -4.04
N ALA A 179 19.18 -3.95 -4.85
CA ALA A 179 19.39 -3.83 -6.30
C ALA A 179 18.25 -3.09 -7.06
N TYR A 180 17.10 -2.89 -6.44
CA TYR A 180 15.89 -2.32 -7.07
C TYR A 180 15.49 -0.96 -6.49
N VAL A 181 16.28 -0.38 -5.59
CA VAL A 181 15.99 0.89 -4.93
C VAL A 181 15.70 2.00 -5.94
N ASP A 182 16.48 2.12 -7.00
CA ASP A 182 16.26 3.16 -8.03
C ASP A 182 14.91 3.00 -8.73
N ALA A 183 14.51 1.77 -9.05
CA ALA A 183 13.21 1.50 -9.67
C ALA A 183 12.06 1.79 -8.70
N LYS A 184 12.22 1.40 -7.43
CA LYS A 184 11.26 1.69 -6.35
C LYS A 184 11.10 3.19 -6.15
N MET A 185 12.20 3.94 -6.09
CA MET A 185 12.19 5.40 -5.97
C MET A 185 11.50 6.06 -7.17
N ALA A 186 11.74 5.58 -8.39
CA ALA A 186 11.07 6.08 -9.58
C ALA A 186 9.56 5.79 -9.55
N ALA A 187 9.15 4.61 -9.06
CA ALA A 187 7.74 4.28 -8.87
C ALA A 187 7.08 5.17 -7.82
N MET A 188 7.73 5.43 -6.69
CA MET A 188 7.23 6.36 -5.67
C MET A 188 7.05 7.78 -6.23
N LYS A 189 8.01 8.29 -7.01
CA LYS A 189 7.93 9.60 -7.69
C LYS A 189 6.74 9.71 -8.65
N ALA A 190 6.30 8.59 -9.22
CA ALA A 190 5.14 8.58 -10.11
C ALA A 190 3.82 8.85 -9.38
N HIS A 191 3.78 8.73 -8.05
CA HIS A 191 2.62 9.01 -7.21
C HIS A 191 2.64 10.46 -6.68
N GLU A 192 2.77 11.44 -7.57
CA GLU A 192 3.00 12.85 -7.25
C GLU A 192 1.90 13.47 -6.38
N THR A 193 0.64 13.03 -6.51
CA THR A 193 -0.46 13.53 -5.67
C THR A 193 -0.46 12.94 -4.26
N GLN A 194 0.36 11.92 -3.98
CA GLN A 194 0.34 11.15 -2.73
C GLN A 194 1.67 11.20 -1.98
N ILE A 195 2.79 11.36 -2.68
CA ILE A 195 4.12 11.27 -2.10
C ILE A 195 4.87 12.57 -2.35
N SER A 196 5.18 13.29 -1.27
CA SER A 196 6.07 14.45 -1.32
C SER A 196 7.52 14.00 -1.39
N LEU A 197 8.30 14.61 -2.30
CA LEU A 197 9.74 14.35 -2.41
C LEU A 197 10.52 14.82 -1.18
N ASP A 198 9.95 15.79 -0.43
CA ASP A 198 10.51 16.29 0.82
C ASP A 198 9.91 15.60 2.04
N GLY A 199 9.01 14.64 1.82
CA GLY A 199 8.33 13.89 2.87
C GLY A 199 9.21 12.79 3.49
N PRO A 200 8.81 12.25 4.64
CA PRO A 200 9.60 11.26 5.38
C PRO A 200 9.90 10.00 4.56
N PHE A 201 8.99 9.54 3.73
CA PHE A 201 9.23 8.38 2.87
C PHE A 201 10.40 8.58 1.91
N PHE A 202 10.49 9.78 1.30
CA PHE A 202 11.58 10.11 0.38
C PHE A 202 12.86 10.51 1.11
N ALA A 203 12.73 11.27 2.19
CA ALA A 203 13.87 11.74 2.95
C ALA A 203 14.70 10.58 3.51
N LEU A 204 14.05 9.55 4.03
CA LEU A 204 14.73 8.34 4.52
C LEU A 204 15.57 7.68 3.43
N SER A 205 15.03 7.48 2.24
CA SER A 205 15.74 6.82 1.14
C SER A 205 16.84 7.67 0.53
N ASN A 206 16.60 9.00 0.33
CA ASN A 206 17.52 9.88 -0.41
C ASN A 206 18.57 10.55 0.47
N ASN A 207 18.20 10.99 1.66
CA ASN A 207 19.03 11.91 2.46
C ASN A 207 19.77 11.20 3.60
N LEU A 208 19.26 10.08 4.10
CA LEU A 208 19.80 9.40 5.26
C LEU A 208 20.61 8.16 4.91
N GLY A 209 20.66 7.76 3.65
CA GLY A 209 21.35 6.57 3.22
C GLY A 209 20.77 5.25 3.77
N LEU A 210 19.57 5.32 4.34
CA LEU A 210 18.82 4.14 4.75
C LEU A 210 18.18 3.51 3.52
N GLN A 211 18.43 2.23 3.33
CA GLN A 211 17.80 1.44 2.27
C GLN A 211 16.51 0.76 2.77
N ILE A 212 15.77 1.43 3.66
CA ILE A 212 14.54 0.90 4.28
C ILE A 212 13.57 0.35 3.22
N TRP A 213 13.52 1.04 2.09
CA TRP A 213 12.61 0.65 1.00
C TRP A 213 13.16 -0.45 0.10
N GLY A 214 14.42 -0.79 0.25
CA GLY A 214 15.05 -1.91 -0.44
C GLY A 214 15.01 -3.22 0.34
N ASP A 215 14.81 -3.14 1.64
CA ASP A 215 14.91 -4.27 2.58
C ASP A 215 13.53 -4.76 3.08
N GLU A 216 12.47 -4.51 2.33
CA GLU A 216 11.11 -4.96 2.66
C GLU A 216 10.88 -6.46 2.48
#